data_3885cdefcc4349187a01c01084c3b42e
#
_entry.id   3885cdefcc4349187a01c01084c3b42e
#
_cell.length_a   1.000
_cell.length_b   1.000
_cell.length_c   1.000
_cell.angle_alpha   90.00
_cell.angle_beta   90.00
_cell.angle_gamma   90.00
#
_symmetry.space_group_name_H-M   'P 1'
#
loop_
_entity.id
_entity.type
_entity.pdbx_description
1 polymer ?
#
loop_
_entity_poly.entity_id
_entity_poly.type
_entity_poly.pdbx_seq_one_letter_code
_entity_poly.pdbx_strand_id
1 'polypeptide(L)'
;MNKVMTIFMALGAVLVWVGAAFGSDMADPCSAVTLASLRHQVPIPPATILSKRAVAGMCEVILDIRGQYVPVYAGPDYVIAGEMFKDRRQVTQETITGLRAKRFRALKGEVDKCVAMTLEPSRGKADKTVYMITDPVCPFCHRAESRLREFADKYRAEFKLILYSVHPPVGRRKAVEAVCRGLSAEEYLDGKWKQENLTDKYQCRAGAELIKRSEQLVRKLGIRGVPMFYLSDGTLVQGANMPALSRVLSPEKLHVSSAR
;
A
#
# COMPACT_ATOMS: atom_id res chain seq x y z
N MET A 1 66.07 -66.59 36.09
CA MET A 1 64.63 -66.53 35.93
C MET A 1 64.22 -65.05 36.07
N ASN A 2 64.33 -64.23 35.02
CA ASN A 2 63.91 -62.83 35.03
C ASN A 2 63.12 -62.57 33.76
N LYS A 3 61.88 -62.29 33.94
CA LYS A 3 60.99 -61.84 32.86
C LYS A 3 61.13 -60.32 32.68
N VAL A 4 61.65 -59.91 31.52
CA VAL A 4 61.69 -58.52 31.10
C VAL A 4 60.37 -58.27 30.38
N MET A 5 59.59 -57.30 30.89
CA MET A 5 58.31 -56.88 30.35
C MET A 5 58.53 -55.61 29.50
N THR A 6 58.41 -55.78 28.19
CA THR A 6 58.62 -54.71 27.24
C THR A 6 57.28 -53.94 27.11
N ILE A 7 57.29 -52.64 27.47
CA ILE A 7 56.14 -51.74 27.32
C ILE A 7 56.20 -51.06 25.93
N PHE A 8 55.26 -51.36 25.05
CA PHE A 8 55.05 -50.64 23.80
C PHE A 8 54.27 -49.36 24.06
N MET A 9 54.94 -48.24 23.88
CA MET A 9 54.29 -46.92 23.87
C MET A 9 53.72 -46.66 22.46
N ALA A 10 52.42 -46.73 22.30
CA ALA A 10 51.73 -46.33 21.07
C ALA A 10 51.49 -44.80 21.07
N LEU A 11 52.26 -44.08 20.26
CA LEU A 11 51.96 -42.67 19.96
C LEU A 11 50.74 -42.59 19.03
N GLY A 12 49.59 -42.21 19.59
CA GLY A 12 48.42 -41.87 18.82
C GLY A 12 48.56 -40.45 18.26
N ALA A 13 48.75 -40.31 16.95
CA ALA A 13 48.67 -39.02 16.26
C ALA A 13 47.19 -38.56 16.13
N VAL A 14 46.80 -37.59 16.93
CA VAL A 14 45.49 -36.94 16.79
C VAL A 14 45.58 -35.95 15.64
N LEU A 15 45.05 -36.34 14.47
CA LEU A 15 44.81 -35.43 13.34
C LEU A 15 43.62 -34.49 13.68
N VAL A 16 43.92 -33.27 14.12
CA VAL A 16 42.95 -32.21 14.27
C VAL A 16 42.60 -31.71 12.86
N TRP A 17 41.43 -32.12 12.35
CA TRP A 17 40.84 -31.53 11.17
C TRP A 17 40.33 -30.13 11.53
N VAL A 18 41.10 -29.09 11.20
CA VAL A 18 40.61 -27.70 11.19
C VAL A 18 39.75 -27.56 9.95
N GLY A 19 38.45 -27.80 10.13
CA GLY A 19 37.44 -27.47 9.12
C GLY A 19 37.41 -25.96 8.96
N ALA A 20 38.06 -25.42 7.92
CA ALA A 20 37.85 -24.05 7.49
C ALA A 20 36.39 -23.96 7.03
N ALA A 21 35.52 -23.46 7.90
CA ALA A 21 34.20 -23.02 7.52
C ALA A 21 34.41 -21.80 6.60
N PHE A 22 34.45 -22.04 5.30
CA PHE A 22 34.23 -20.99 4.30
C PHE A 22 32.78 -20.50 4.45
N GLY A 23 32.55 -19.62 5.41
CA GLY A 23 31.39 -18.72 5.37
C GLY A 23 31.58 -17.91 4.12
N SER A 24 30.91 -18.28 3.03
CA SER A 24 30.71 -17.38 1.89
C SER A 24 29.93 -16.18 2.41
N ASP A 25 30.68 -15.13 2.72
CA ASP A 25 30.16 -13.79 2.96
C ASP A 25 29.52 -13.37 1.65
N MET A 26 28.24 -13.75 1.44
CA MET A 26 27.49 -13.37 0.26
C MET A 26 27.29 -11.86 0.38
N ALA A 27 28.12 -11.10 -0.35
CA ALA A 27 28.02 -9.65 -0.43
C ALA A 27 26.54 -9.24 -0.66
N ASP A 28 26.06 -8.27 0.10
CA ASP A 28 24.69 -7.78 -0.05
C ASP A 28 24.45 -7.38 -1.52
N PRO A 29 23.54 -8.07 -2.24
CA PRO A 29 23.29 -7.79 -3.66
C PRO A 29 22.81 -6.35 -3.91
N CYS A 30 22.40 -5.63 -2.87
CA CYS A 30 21.99 -4.24 -2.96
C CYS A 30 23.12 -3.23 -2.76
N SER A 31 24.30 -3.64 -2.36
CA SER A 31 25.41 -2.74 -1.99
C SER A 31 25.83 -1.79 -3.13
N ALA A 32 25.96 -2.32 -4.35
CA ALA A 32 26.36 -1.57 -5.55
C ALA A 32 25.19 -1.01 -6.35
N VAL A 33 23.93 -1.28 -5.95
CA VAL A 33 22.75 -0.87 -6.72
C VAL A 33 22.41 0.59 -6.44
N THR A 34 22.53 1.42 -7.47
CA THR A 34 22.20 2.86 -7.48
C THR A 34 21.27 3.16 -8.64
N LEU A 35 20.66 4.36 -8.65
CA LEU A 35 19.88 4.78 -9.81
C LEU A 35 20.75 4.91 -11.08
N ALA A 36 22.02 5.25 -10.93
CA ALA A 36 22.97 5.33 -12.04
C ALA A 36 23.27 3.94 -12.61
N SER A 37 23.57 2.95 -11.75
CA SER A 37 23.82 1.58 -12.21
C SER A 37 22.59 0.96 -12.89
N LEU A 38 21.39 1.23 -12.39
CA LEU A 38 20.14 0.79 -13.04
C LEU A 38 19.95 1.44 -14.40
N ARG A 39 20.23 2.75 -14.55
CA ARG A 39 20.12 3.48 -15.82
C ARG A 39 21.14 3.05 -16.86
N HIS A 40 22.25 2.49 -16.44
CA HIS A 40 23.22 1.93 -17.37
C HIS A 40 22.66 0.66 -18.06
N GLN A 41 21.81 -0.09 -17.37
CA GLN A 41 21.22 -1.34 -17.87
C GLN A 41 19.90 -1.12 -18.66
N VAL A 42 19.09 -0.14 -18.23
CA VAL A 42 17.75 0.07 -18.78
C VAL A 42 17.37 1.57 -18.73
N PRO A 43 16.68 2.10 -19.75
CA PRO A 43 16.23 3.49 -19.76
C PRO A 43 15.18 3.71 -18.66
N ILE A 44 15.56 4.42 -17.58
CA ILE A 44 14.68 4.79 -16.48
C ILE A 44 14.43 6.29 -16.54
N PRO A 45 13.16 6.73 -16.62
CA PRO A 45 12.80 8.14 -16.55
C PRO A 45 13.19 8.74 -15.18
N PRO A 46 13.01 10.05 -14.96
CA PRO A 46 13.23 10.63 -13.64
C PRO A 46 12.50 9.87 -12.55
N ALA A 47 13.27 9.32 -11.60
CA ALA A 47 12.79 8.43 -10.54
C ALA A 47 13.57 8.64 -9.25
N THR A 48 13.02 8.20 -8.13
CA THR A 48 13.70 8.07 -6.85
C THR A 48 13.61 6.64 -6.36
N ILE A 49 14.65 6.15 -5.68
CA ILE A 49 14.62 4.84 -5.01
C ILE A 49 13.89 5.01 -3.68
N LEU A 50 12.78 4.27 -3.51
CA LEU A 50 12.01 4.25 -2.26
C LEU A 50 12.51 3.20 -1.27
N SER A 51 12.93 2.05 -1.79
CA SER A 51 13.49 0.97 -0.99
C SER A 51 14.43 0.10 -1.80
N LYS A 52 15.39 -0.52 -1.10
CA LYS A 52 16.22 -1.61 -1.60
C LYS A 52 16.16 -2.76 -0.60
N ARG A 53 16.10 -3.98 -1.08
CA ARG A 53 16.05 -5.17 -0.24
C ARG A 53 16.64 -6.38 -0.99
N ALA A 54 17.53 -7.12 -0.32
CA ALA A 54 18.00 -8.40 -0.84
C ALA A 54 16.85 -9.43 -0.84
N VAL A 55 16.62 -10.08 -1.96
CA VAL A 55 15.63 -11.14 -2.13
C VAL A 55 16.04 -12.12 -3.21
N ALA A 56 16.06 -13.41 -2.89
CA ALA A 56 16.41 -14.49 -3.82
C ALA A 56 17.73 -14.24 -4.60
N GLY A 57 18.77 -13.69 -3.94
CA GLY A 57 20.06 -13.40 -4.55
C GLY A 57 20.11 -12.14 -5.43
N MET A 58 19.00 -11.41 -5.56
CA MET A 58 18.91 -10.15 -6.29
C MET A 58 18.60 -8.97 -5.34
N CYS A 59 18.83 -7.75 -5.81
CA CYS A 59 18.35 -6.56 -5.13
C CYS A 59 16.97 -6.15 -5.67
N GLU A 60 15.91 -6.32 -4.85
CA GLU A 60 14.62 -5.70 -5.11
C GLU A 60 14.74 -4.18 -4.88
N VAL A 61 14.40 -3.40 -5.88
CA VAL A 61 14.38 -1.95 -5.81
C VAL A 61 12.98 -1.46 -6.18
N ILE A 62 12.38 -0.68 -5.31
CA ILE A 62 11.11 -0.02 -5.64
C ILE A 62 11.41 1.43 -6.02
N LEU A 63 11.11 1.77 -7.25
CA LEU A 63 11.27 3.11 -7.79
C LEU A 63 9.96 3.90 -7.66
N ASP A 64 10.06 5.17 -7.26
CA ASP A 64 8.97 6.14 -7.46
C ASP A 64 9.18 6.84 -8.80
N ILE A 65 8.31 6.57 -9.74
CA ILE A 65 8.26 7.25 -11.04
C ILE A 65 6.96 8.05 -11.10
N ARG A 66 7.01 9.33 -10.82
CA ARG A 66 5.84 10.23 -10.82
C ARG A 66 4.70 9.74 -9.92
N GLY A 67 5.04 9.26 -8.71
CA GLY A 67 4.08 8.72 -7.75
C GLY A 67 3.71 7.26 -7.97
N GLN A 68 4.30 6.59 -8.98
CA GLN A 68 4.12 5.16 -9.21
C GLN A 68 5.26 4.35 -8.60
N TYR A 69 4.90 3.27 -7.97
CA TYR A 69 5.83 2.29 -7.44
C TYR A 69 6.12 1.24 -8.50
N VAL A 70 7.30 1.33 -9.08
CA VAL A 70 7.76 0.41 -10.13
C VAL A 70 8.81 -0.52 -9.53
N PRO A 71 8.52 -1.81 -9.43
CA PRO A 71 9.47 -2.78 -8.93
C PRO A 71 10.47 -3.16 -10.03
N VAL A 72 11.74 -3.21 -9.64
CA VAL A 72 12.81 -3.76 -10.46
C VAL A 72 13.70 -4.66 -9.58
N TYR A 73 14.28 -5.68 -10.17
CA TYR A 73 15.19 -6.63 -9.55
C TYR A 73 16.53 -6.54 -10.27
N ALA A 74 17.56 -6.10 -9.55
CA ALA A 74 18.90 -5.98 -10.10
C ALA A 74 19.74 -7.23 -9.74
N GLY A 75 20.27 -7.87 -10.74
CA GLY A 75 21.36 -8.84 -10.66
C GLY A 75 22.72 -8.17 -10.93
N PRO A 76 23.80 -8.96 -11.05
CA PRO A 76 25.15 -8.41 -11.28
C PRO A 76 25.24 -7.60 -12.57
N ASP A 77 24.59 -8.04 -13.65
CA ASP A 77 24.72 -7.51 -15.00
C ASP A 77 23.37 -7.41 -15.76
N TYR A 78 22.25 -7.52 -15.03
CA TYR A 78 20.90 -7.44 -15.60
C TYR A 78 19.91 -6.75 -14.65
N VAL A 79 18.81 -6.29 -15.21
CA VAL A 79 17.64 -5.75 -14.50
C VAL A 79 16.37 -6.42 -15.04
N ILE A 80 15.53 -6.89 -14.14
CA ILE A 80 14.20 -7.42 -14.44
C ILE A 80 13.17 -6.43 -13.90
N ALA A 81 12.26 -5.94 -14.74
CA ALA A 81 11.11 -5.15 -14.30
C ALA A 81 9.87 -6.05 -14.22
N GLY A 82 9.22 -6.09 -13.08
CA GLY A 82 8.04 -6.93 -12.91
C GLY A 82 7.78 -7.34 -11.46
N GLU A 83 6.86 -8.29 -11.29
CA GLU A 83 6.47 -8.81 -9.98
C GLU A 83 7.17 -10.14 -9.69
N MET A 84 7.61 -10.33 -8.44
CA MET A 84 8.20 -11.56 -7.96
C MET A 84 7.20 -12.35 -7.12
N PHE A 85 7.07 -13.62 -7.46
CA PHE A 85 6.38 -14.63 -6.66
C PHE A 85 7.43 -15.59 -6.09
N LYS A 86 7.38 -15.83 -4.80
CA LYS A 86 8.23 -16.81 -4.11
C LYS A 86 7.39 -17.56 -3.08
N ASP A 87 7.48 -18.88 -3.06
CA ASP A 87 6.74 -19.75 -2.14
C ASP A 87 5.23 -19.44 -2.11
N ARG A 88 4.63 -19.24 -3.28
CA ARG A 88 3.22 -18.84 -3.51
C ARG A 88 2.85 -17.47 -2.94
N ARG A 89 3.81 -16.65 -2.52
CA ARG A 89 3.60 -15.30 -2.01
C ARG A 89 3.96 -14.27 -3.08
N GLN A 90 3.21 -13.18 -3.11
CA GLN A 90 3.48 -12.01 -3.97
C GLN A 90 4.46 -11.07 -3.28
N VAL A 91 5.75 -11.42 -3.30
CA VAL A 91 6.81 -10.72 -2.56
C VAL A 91 6.87 -9.22 -2.88
N THR A 92 6.74 -8.88 -4.16
CA THR A 92 6.70 -7.48 -4.62
C THR A 92 5.50 -6.72 -4.04
N GLN A 93 4.32 -7.32 -4.05
CA GLN A 93 3.11 -6.67 -3.54
C GLN A 93 3.17 -6.45 -2.04
N GLU A 94 3.80 -7.34 -1.29
CA GLU A 94 4.02 -7.13 0.14
C GLU A 94 4.87 -5.88 0.39
N THR A 95 5.98 -5.71 -0.35
CA THR A 95 6.85 -4.54 -0.25
C THR A 95 6.10 -3.26 -0.63
N ILE A 96 5.40 -3.26 -1.77
CA ILE A 96 4.64 -2.09 -2.26
C ILE A 96 3.52 -1.72 -1.28
N THR A 97 2.81 -2.71 -0.76
CA THR A 97 1.73 -2.49 0.23
C THR A 97 2.27 -1.85 1.50
N GLY A 98 3.40 -2.35 2.02
CA GLY A 98 4.08 -1.76 3.17
C GLY A 98 4.51 -0.30 2.95
N LEU A 99 5.06 0.00 1.78
CA LEU A 99 5.45 1.36 1.40
C LEU A 99 4.24 2.30 1.28
N ARG A 100 3.13 1.83 0.68
CA ARG A 100 1.87 2.60 0.59
C ARG A 100 1.28 2.88 1.97
N ALA A 101 1.26 1.88 2.84
CA ALA A 101 0.79 2.04 4.21
C ALA A 101 1.65 3.06 4.98
N LYS A 102 2.98 2.97 4.86
CA LYS A 102 3.90 3.96 5.47
C LYS A 102 3.64 5.37 4.94
N ARG A 103 3.45 5.53 3.63
CA ARG A 103 3.18 6.83 3.00
C ARG A 103 1.85 7.41 3.46
N PHE A 104 0.79 6.60 3.53
CA PHE A 104 -0.50 7.03 4.03
C PHE A 104 -0.41 7.54 5.47
N ARG A 105 0.25 6.79 6.37
CA ARG A 105 0.45 7.22 7.77
C ARG A 105 1.23 8.52 7.87
N ALA A 106 2.27 8.69 7.05
CA ALA A 106 3.05 9.93 7.02
C ALA A 106 2.24 11.16 6.55
N LEU A 107 1.23 10.95 5.71
CA LEU A 107 0.36 12.01 5.19
C LEU A 107 -0.97 12.13 5.95
N LYS A 108 -1.14 11.44 7.08
CA LYS A 108 -2.41 11.34 7.82
C LYS A 108 -3.05 12.71 8.10
N GLY A 109 -2.25 13.69 8.52
CA GLY A 109 -2.75 15.06 8.77
C GLY A 109 -3.24 15.78 7.49
N GLU A 110 -2.68 15.46 6.31
CA GLU A 110 -3.18 15.97 5.03
C GLU A 110 -4.44 15.21 4.59
N VAL A 111 -4.48 13.90 4.84
CA VAL A 111 -5.64 13.04 4.57
C VAL A 111 -6.87 13.57 5.32
N ASP A 112 -6.74 13.85 6.61
CA ASP A 112 -7.84 14.36 7.43
C ASP A 112 -8.37 15.72 6.94
N LYS A 113 -7.50 16.58 6.41
CA LYS A 113 -7.88 17.88 5.83
C LYS A 113 -8.59 17.77 4.47
N CYS A 114 -8.60 16.60 3.85
CA CYS A 114 -9.27 16.33 2.58
C CYS A 114 -10.63 15.61 2.75
N VAL A 115 -11.02 15.29 3.99
CA VAL A 115 -12.32 14.68 4.26
C VAL A 115 -13.42 15.68 3.96
N ALA A 116 -14.34 15.30 3.06
CA ALA A 116 -15.48 16.11 2.67
C ALA A 116 -16.68 15.84 3.58
N MET A 117 -16.88 14.58 3.96
CA MET A 117 -18.01 14.15 4.81
C MET A 117 -17.66 12.83 5.49
N THR A 118 -18.37 12.51 6.58
CA THR A 118 -18.17 11.28 7.36
C THR A 118 -19.49 10.56 7.54
N LEU A 119 -19.50 9.27 7.22
CA LEU A 119 -20.59 8.35 7.48
C LEU A 119 -20.30 7.60 8.77
N GLU A 120 -21.08 7.88 9.81
CA GLU A 120 -20.99 7.19 11.09
C GLU A 120 -21.87 5.93 11.11
N PRO A 121 -21.57 4.92 11.95
CA PRO A 121 -22.50 3.83 12.18
C PRO A 121 -23.81 4.36 12.81
N SER A 122 -24.95 3.75 12.45
CA SER A 122 -26.29 4.19 12.90
C SER A 122 -26.46 4.05 14.42
N ARG A 123 -25.68 3.19 15.06
CA ARG A 123 -25.73 2.92 16.51
C ARG A 123 -24.35 2.79 17.12
N GLY A 124 -24.19 3.44 18.25
CA GLY A 124 -22.95 3.39 19.02
C GLY A 124 -21.80 4.19 18.36
N LYS A 125 -20.63 4.10 18.96
CA LYS A 125 -19.44 4.80 18.51
C LYS A 125 -18.66 3.92 17.54
N ALA A 126 -18.06 4.52 16.54
CA ALA A 126 -17.18 3.80 15.62
C ALA A 126 -15.90 3.31 16.35
N ASP A 127 -15.52 2.07 16.09
CA ASP A 127 -14.29 1.46 16.59
C ASP A 127 -13.16 1.52 15.54
N LYS A 128 -13.54 1.75 14.29
CA LYS A 128 -12.63 1.74 13.14
C LYS A 128 -12.88 2.94 12.25
N THR A 129 -11.80 3.46 11.67
CA THR A 129 -11.86 4.54 10.68
C THR A 129 -11.41 4.03 9.33
N VAL A 130 -12.21 4.25 8.31
CA VAL A 130 -11.93 3.93 6.91
C VAL A 130 -11.99 5.20 6.08
N TYR A 131 -10.93 5.54 5.37
CA TYR A 131 -10.90 6.62 4.40
C TYR A 131 -11.24 6.05 3.03
N MET A 132 -12.28 6.55 2.40
CA MET A 132 -12.65 6.19 1.04
C MET A 132 -12.37 7.36 0.10
N ILE A 133 -11.49 7.15 -0.87
CA ILE A 133 -11.28 8.10 -1.97
C ILE A 133 -12.21 7.68 -3.10
N THR A 134 -13.11 8.57 -3.48
CA THR A 134 -14.24 8.27 -4.37
C THR A 134 -14.47 9.37 -5.39
N ASP A 135 -15.06 9.01 -6.54
CA ASP A 135 -15.46 9.91 -7.63
C ASP A 135 -16.98 9.87 -7.78
N PRO A 136 -17.67 11.03 -7.71
CA PRO A 136 -19.13 11.11 -7.81
C PRO A 136 -19.74 10.52 -9.08
N VAL A 137 -18.97 10.40 -10.16
CA VAL A 137 -19.49 9.91 -11.45
C VAL A 137 -18.92 8.53 -11.83
N CYS A 138 -18.11 7.93 -10.97
CA CYS A 138 -17.50 6.62 -11.25
C CYS A 138 -18.45 5.46 -10.89
N PRO A 139 -18.82 4.58 -11.85
CA PRO A 139 -19.74 3.46 -11.57
C PRO A 139 -19.23 2.47 -10.54
N PHE A 140 -17.91 2.27 -10.48
CA PHE A 140 -17.28 1.40 -9.46
C PHE A 140 -17.37 2.00 -8.06
N CYS A 141 -17.28 3.35 -7.96
CA CYS A 141 -17.48 4.05 -6.70
C CYS A 141 -18.92 3.90 -6.23
N HIS A 142 -19.90 4.09 -7.11
CA HIS A 142 -21.33 3.93 -6.77
C HIS A 142 -21.64 2.53 -6.25
N ARG A 143 -21.05 1.47 -6.85
CA ARG A 143 -21.22 0.09 -6.33
C ARG A 143 -20.66 -0.09 -4.93
N ALA A 144 -19.54 0.53 -4.62
CA ALA A 144 -18.97 0.46 -3.28
C ALA A 144 -19.78 1.33 -2.30
N GLU A 145 -20.14 2.54 -2.70
CA GLU A 145 -20.92 3.50 -1.92
C GLU A 145 -22.27 2.91 -1.47
N SER A 146 -22.96 2.16 -2.34
CA SER A 146 -24.25 1.53 -1.99
C SER A 146 -24.17 0.49 -0.85
N ARG A 147 -22.96 0.06 -0.49
CA ARG A 147 -22.74 -0.90 0.60
C ARG A 147 -22.20 -0.24 1.88
N LEU A 148 -21.84 1.05 1.85
CA LEU A 148 -21.15 1.67 2.97
C LEU A 148 -22.00 1.72 4.24
N ARG A 149 -23.31 1.97 4.13
CA ARG A 149 -24.21 1.98 5.29
C ARG A 149 -24.22 0.62 5.99
N GLU A 150 -24.38 -0.46 5.23
CA GLU A 150 -24.31 -1.83 5.76
C GLU A 150 -22.96 -2.09 6.45
N PHE A 151 -21.86 -1.65 5.82
CA PHE A 151 -20.52 -1.87 6.36
C PHE A 151 -20.26 -1.03 7.61
N ALA A 152 -20.73 0.22 7.64
CA ALA A 152 -20.61 1.08 8.81
C ALA A 152 -21.26 0.43 10.04
N ASP A 153 -22.48 -0.06 9.88
CA ASP A 153 -23.24 -0.67 10.96
C ASP A 153 -22.67 -2.03 11.37
N LYS A 154 -22.38 -2.90 10.39
CA LYS A 154 -21.88 -4.26 10.63
C LYS A 154 -20.53 -4.30 11.32
N TYR A 155 -19.62 -3.40 10.93
CA TYR A 155 -18.23 -3.41 11.42
C TYR A 155 -17.92 -2.31 12.43
N ARG A 156 -18.94 -1.51 12.82
CA ARG A 156 -18.82 -0.33 13.69
C ARG A 156 -17.70 0.61 13.17
N ALA A 157 -17.73 0.89 11.88
CA ALA A 157 -16.73 1.68 11.20
C ALA A 157 -17.30 3.03 10.74
N GLU A 158 -16.57 4.12 11.00
CA GLU A 158 -16.80 5.40 10.31
C GLU A 158 -16.15 5.36 8.92
N PHE A 159 -16.81 5.93 7.92
CA PHE A 159 -16.26 6.10 6.59
C PHE A 159 -16.06 7.59 6.30
N LYS A 160 -14.81 8.01 6.19
CA LYS A 160 -14.41 9.37 5.83
C LYS A 160 -14.23 9.47 4.32
N LEU A 161 -15.15 10.19 3.66
CA LEU A 161 -15.19 10.30 2.21
C LEU A 161 -14.28 11.45 1.75
N ILE A 162 -13.36 11.14 0.85
CA ILE A 162 -12.47 12.10 0.19
C ILE A 162 -12.85 12.12 -1.28
N LEU A 163 -13.40 13.25 -1.73
CA LEU A 163 -13.85 13.40 -3.10
C LEU A 163 -12.68 13.73 -4.01
N TYR A 164 -12.59 12.96 -5.08
CA TYR A 164 -11.59 13.11 -6.14
C TYR A 164 -12.20 12.66 -7.46
N SER A 165 -11.76 13.18 -8.60
CA SER A 165 -12.30 12.73 -9.88
C SER A 165 -11.22 12.18 -10.79
N VAL A 166 -11.48 10.99 -11.34
CA VAL A 166 -10.76 10.39 -12.47
C VAL A 166 -11.45 10.70 -13.80
N HIS A 167 -12.59 11.44 -13.80
CA HIS A 167 -13.38 11.82 -14.95
C HIS A 167 -13.55 13.36 -15.07
N PRO A 168 -12.43 14.15 -15.16
CA PRO A 168 -12.55 15.57 -15.35
C PRO A 168 -13.06 15.91 -16.77
N PRO A 169 -13.78 17.03 -16.98
CA PRO A 169 -14.13 18.03 -15.98
C PRO A 169 -15.39 17.71 -15.18
N VAL A 170 -16.26 16.81 -15.68
CA VAL A 170 -17.60 16.57 -15.11
C VAL A 170 -17.52 16.07 -13.67
N GLY A 171 -16.75 15.03 -13.41
CA GLY A 171 -16.64 14.47 -12.06
C GLY A 171 -16.03 15.46 -11.07
N ARG A 172 -15.05 16.29 -11.52
CA ARG A 172 -14.49 17.35 -10.68
C ARG A 172 -15.55 18.39 -10.30
N ARG A 173 -16.36 18.85 -11.24
CA ARG A 173 -17.46 19.79 -10.95
C ARG A 173 -18.51 19.18 -10.02
N LYS A 174 -18.84 17.89 -10.21
CA LYS A 174 -19.74 17.16 -9.30
C LYS A 174 -19.15 17.00 -7.90
N ALA A 175 -17.87 16.78 -7.78
CA ALA A 175 -17.19 16.72 -6.46
C ALA A 175 -17.25 18.09 -5.75
N VAL A 176 -16.99 19.18 -6.47
CA VAL A 176 -17.15 20.55 -5.95
C VAL A 176 -18.60 20.81 -5.54
N GLU A 177 -19.58 20.45 -6.39
CA GLU A 177 -21.00 20.59 -6.13
C GLU A 177 -21.42 19.91 -4.82
N ALA A 178 -20.99 18.67 -4.59
CA ALA A 178 -21.32 17.93 -3.37
C ALA A 178 -20.87 18.67 -2.10
N VAL A 179 -19.66 19.22 -2.12
CA VAL A 179 -19.14 20.03 -1.01
C VAL A 179 -19.92 21.35 -0.85
N CYS A 180 -20.21 22.04 -1.95
CA CYS A 180 -20.84 23.36 -1.90
C CYS A 180 -22.33 23.30 -1.58
N ARG A 181 -22.99 22.16 -1.79
CA ARG A 181 -24.34 21.89 -1.29
C ARG A 181 -24.34 21.62 0.22
N GLY A 182 -23.19 21.33 0.84
CA GLY A 182 -23.12 20.94 2.24
C GLY A 182 -23.78 19.59 2.51
N LEU A 183 -23.71 18.65 1.56
CA LEU A 183 -24.36 17.35 1.71
C LEU A 183 -23.77 16.58 2.89
N SER A 184 -24.64 15.97 3.69
CA SER A 184 -24.25 14.91 4.59
C SER A 184 -23.76 13.67 3.83
N ALA A 185 -23.10 12.75 4.52
CA ALA A 185 -22.66 11.50 3.89
C ALA A 185 -23.86 10.67 3.41
N GLU A 186 -24.97 10.68 4.12
CA GLU A 186 -26.20 10.01 3.75
C GLU A 186 -26.81 10.59 2.46
N GLU A 187 -26.92 11.90 2.38
CA GLU A 187 -27.44 12.60 1.18
C GLU A 187 -26.53 12.37 -0.03
N TYR A 188 -25.20 12.37 0.19
CA TYR A 188 -24.24 12.03 -0.85
C TYR A 188 -24.44 10.62 -1.37
N LEU A 189 -24.59 9.64 -0.47
CA LEU A 189 -24.73 8.21 -0.79
C LEU A 189 -26.10 7.86 -1.38
N ASP A 190 -27.19 8.58 -1.03
CA ASP A 190 -28.51 8.44 -1.66
C ASP A 190 -28.44 8.71 -3.18
N GLY A 191 -27.54 9.55 -3.60
CA GLY A 191 -27.15 9.71 -5.00
C GLY A 191 -28.16 10.47 -5.87
N LYS A 192 -29.32 10.90 -5.34
CA LYS A 192 -30.34 11.63 -6.11
C LYS A 192 -29.78 12.89 -6.75
N TRP A 193 -28.99 13.66 -6.01
CA TRP A 193 -28.34 14.87 -6.49
C TRP A 193 -27.39 14.64 -7.67
N LYS A 194 -26.86 13.43 -7.83
CA LYS A 194 -25.92 13.05 -8.93
C LYS A 194 -26.62 13.05 -10.29
N GLN A 195 -27.95 12.84 -10.30
CA GLN A 195 -28.78 12.82 -11.50
C GLN A 195 -29.13 14.23 -11.98
N GLU A 196 -29.01 15.26 -11.15
CA GLU A 196 -29.27 16.62 -11.51
C GLU A 196 -28.25 17.17 -12.49
N ASN A 197 -28.66 18.08 -13.35
CA ASN A 197 -27.78 18.79 -14.28
C ASN A 197 -26.77 19.65 -13.51
N LEU A 198 -25.54 19.68 -14.01
CA LEU A 198 -24.50 20.57 -13.48
C LEU A 198 -24.93 22.03 -13.68
N THR A 199 -24.86 22.79 -12.59
CA THR A 199 -25.09 24.22 -12.59
C THR A 199 -23.94 24.97 -11.92
N ASP A 200 -23.76 26.25 -12.21
CA ASP A 200 -22.74 27.05 -11.51
C ASP A 200 -23.19 27.50 -10.12
N LYS A 201 -24.46 27.34 -9.78
CA LYS A 201 -25.05 27.66 -8.47
C LYS A 201 -24.28 26.99 -7.32
N TYR A 202 -23.81 25.77 -7.53
CA TYR A 202 -23.11 24.98 -6.52
C TYR A 202 -21.59 24.88 -6.79
N GLN A 203 -21.00 25.89 -7.42
CA GLN A 203 -19.57 25.98 -7.64
C GLN A 203 -18.99 27.08 -6.74
N CYS A 204 -18.57 26.71 -5.53
CA CYS A 204 -18.04 27.63 -4.54
C CYS A 204 -16.51 27.48 -4.38
N ARG A 205 -15.87 28.56 -3.89
CA ARG A 205 -14.43 28.59 -3.67
C ARG A 205 -13.96 27.51 -2.67
N ALA A 206 -14.67 27.36 -1.55
CA ALA A 206 -14.32 26.37 -0.52
C ALA A 206 -14.32 24.95 -1.05
N GLY A 207 -15.35 24.56 -1.83
CA GLY A 207 -15.41 23.27 -2.50
C GLY A 207 -14.28 23.07 -3.51
N ALA A 208 -14.00 24.09 -4.33
CA ALA A 208 -12.92 24.04 -5.31
C ALA A 208 -11.54 23.86 -4.64
N GLU A 209 -11.30 24.52 -3.51
CA GLU A 209 -10.06 24.42 -2.74
C GLU A 209 -9.95 23.04 -2.06
N LEU A 210 -11.03 22.49 -1.53
CA LEU A 210 -11.02 21.13 -0.96
C LEU A 210 -10.68 20.09 -2.02
N ILE A 211 -11.34 20.13 -3.18
CA ILE A 211 -11.07 19.19 -4.26
C ILE A 211 -9.64 19.33 -4.80
N LYS A 212 -9.13 20.57 -4.91
CA LYS A 212 -7.73 20.80 -5.28
C LYS A 212 -6.75 20.15 -4.27
N ARG A 213 -7.03 20.23 -2.95
CA ARG A 213 -6.23 19.52 -1.93
C ARG A 213 -6.32 18.00 -2.11
N SER A 214 -7.51 17.47 -2.35
CA SER A 214 -7.70 16.04 -2.62
C SER A 214 -6.91 15.58 -3.85
N GLU A 215 -6.89 16.35 -4.92
CA GLU A 215 -6.09 16.08 -6.12
C GLU A 215 -4.58 16.05 -5.81
N GLN A 216 -4.09 16.94 -4.95
CA GLN A 216 -2.69 16.95 -4.51
C GLN A 216 -2.37 15.74 -3.64
N LEU A 217 -3.25 15.40 -2.69
CA LEU A 217 -3.11 14.22 -1.84
C LEU A 217 -3.07 12.93 -2.66
N VAL A 218 -3.98 12.76 -3.61
CA VAL A 218 -4.07 11.59 -4.49
C VAL A 218 -2.77 11.40 -5.29
N ARG A 219 -2.21 12.50 -5.81
CA ARG A 219 -0.88 12.46 -6.45
C ARG A 219 0.23 12.02 -5.49
N LYS A 220 0.25 12.58 -4.26
CA LYS A 220 1.22 12.22 -3.22
C LYS A 220 1.10 10.74 -2.81
N LEU A 221 -0.11 10.19 -2.77
CA LEU A 221 -0.37 8.79 -2.45
C LEU A 221 -0.12 7.83 -3.63
N GLY A 222 0.14 8.36 -4.83
CA GLY A 222 0.33 7.55 -6.03
C GLY A 222 -0.92 6.80 -6.48
N ILE A 223 -2.10 7.35 -6.20
CA ILE A 223 -3.39 6.75 -6.54
C ILE A 223 -3.75 7.10 -7.98
N ARG A 224 -4.15 6.09 -8.77
CA ARG A 224 -4.54 6.25 -10.19
C ARG A 224 -5.98 5.87 -10.48
N GLY A 225 -6.63 5.17 -9.56
CA GLY A 225 -8.00 4.70 -9.73
C GLY A 225 -8.78 4.80 -8.44
N VAL A 226 -10.08 4.79 -8.58
CA VAL A 226 -11.04 4.83 -7.46
C VAL A 226 -12.09 3.73 -7.64
N PRO A 227 -12.76 3.28 -6.59
CA PRO A 227 -12.57 3.69 -5.21
C PRO A 227 -11.29 3.12 -4.58
N MET A 228 -10.76 3.80 -3.55
CA MET A 228 -9.64 3.32 -2.75
C MET A 228 -10.02 3.45 -1.28
N PHE A 229 -9.75 2.41 -0.50
CA PHE A 229 -10.02 2.39 0.94
C PHE A 229 -8.72 2.27 1.70
N TYR A 230 -8.52 3.16 2.67
CA TYR A 230 -7.43 3.06 3.64
C TYR A 230 -8.00 2.96 5.05
N LEU A 231 -7.55 1.99 5.81
CA LEU A 231 -7.76 1.97 7.25
C LEU A 231 -6.76 2.95 7.91
N SER A 232 -7.02 3.33 9.16
CA SER A 232 -6.17 4.26 9.90
C SER A 232 -4.71 3.81 10.04
N ASP A 233 -4.44 2.51 10.03
CA ASP A 233 -3.10 1.91 10.06
C ASP A 233 -2.39 1.92 8.70
N GLY A 234 -3.08 2.36 7.63
CA GLY A 234 -2.61 2.38 6.27
C GLY A 234 -2.90 1.11 5.47
N THR A 235 -3.60 0.15 6.04
CA THR A 235 -4.09 -1.02 5.29
C THR A 235 -4.93 -0.55 4.10
N LEU A 236 -4.62 -1.06 2.91
CA LEU A 236 -5.19 -0.60 1.65
C LEU A 236 -6.07 -1.69 1.02
N VAL A 237 -7.28 -1.30 0.61
CA VAL A 237 -8.13 -2.09 -0.28
C VAL A 237 -8.41 -1.29 -1.54
N GLN A 238 -8.12 -1.87 -2.70
CA GLN A 238 -8.25 -1.22 -4.00
C GLN A 238 -9.53 -1.65 -4.72
N GLY A 239 -10.18 -0.69 -5.37
CA GLY A 239 -11.39 -0.92 -6.16
C GLY A 239 -12.62 -1.22 -5.29
N ALA A 240 -13.72 -1.54 -5.94
CA ALA A 240 -14.97 -1.94 -5.27
C ALA A 240 -14.90 -3.39 -4.73
N ASN A 241 -13.77 -3.77 -4.13
CA ASN A 241 -13.55 -5.12 -3.58
C ASN A 241 -14.11 -5.23 -2.16
N MET A 242 -15.43 -5.27 -2.06
CA MET A 242 -16.14 -5.37 -0.79
C MET A 242 -15.79 -6.64 0.02
N PRO A 243 -15.55 -7.82 -0.61
CA PRO A 243 -15.06 -8.98 0.12
C PRO A 243 -13.70 -8.75 0.79
N ALA A 244 -12.77 -8.06 0.13
CA ALA A 244 -11.48 -7.71 0.74
C ALA A 244 -11.65 -6.69 1.87
N LEU A 245 -12.50 -5.69 1.70
CA LEU A 245 -12.82 -4.72 2.75
C LEU A 245 -13.45 -5.41 3.97
N SER A 246 -14.38 -6.35 3.74
CA SER A 246 -14.98 -7.17 4.80
C SER A 246 -13.91 -7.92 5.60
N ARG A 247 -12.93 -8.55 4.93
CA ARG A 247 -11.86 -9.30 5.61
C ARG A 247 -11.00 -8.43 6.51
N VAL A 248 -10.62 -7.24 6.07
CA VAL A 248 -9.77 -6.35 6.87
C VAL A 248 -10.56 -5.64 8.00
N LEU A 249 -11.88 -5.52 7.86
CA LEU A 249 -12.75 -4.97 8.89
C LEU A 249 -13.23 -6.01 9.92
N SER A 250 -13.17 -7.29 9.61
CA SER A 250 -13.57 -8.34 10.55
C SER A 250 -12.59 -8.45 11.71
N PRO A 251 -13.05 -8.63 12.96
CA PRO A 251 -12.19 -8.77 14.13
C PRO A 251 -11.34 -10.05 14.13
N GLU A 252 -11.69 -11.00 13.29
CA GLU A 252 -11.10 -12.33 13.22
C GLU A 252 -10.03 -12.41 12.14
N LYS A 253 -8.77 -12.06 12.48
CA LYS A 253 -7.53 -12.56 11.85
C LYS A 253 -6.28 -11.75 12.21
N LEU A 254 -6.05 -11.55 13.53
CA LEU A 254 -4.72 -11.15 14.00
C LEU A 254 -3.89 -12.35 14.54
N HIS A 255 -4.39 -13.57 14.42
CA HIS A 255 -3.71 -14.76 14.93
C HIS A 255 -3.68 -15.92 13.92
N VAL A 256 -3.04 -15.76 12.77
CA VAL A 256 -2.46 -16.92 12.06
C VAL A 256 -1.30 -16.39 11.20
N SER A 257 -0.10 -16.39 11.73
CA SER A 257 1.15 -16.78 11.10
C SER A 257 2.35 -16.31 11.93
N SER A 258 2.46 -16.86 13.14
CA SER A 258 3.77 -16.95 13.79
C SER A 258 3.89 -18.33 14.44
N ALA A 259 3.80 -19.39 13.64
CA ALA A 259 4.21 -20.73 14.04
C ALA A 259 4.48 -21.56 12.78
N ARG A 260 5.70 -21.69 12.46
CA ARG A 260 6.55 -22.79 11.98
C ARG A 260 7.50 -22.38 10.88
#